data_9edf814908399e8a9a1a2ab7d487cce6
#
_entry.id   9edf814908399e8a9a1a2ab7d487cce6
#
_cell.length_a   1.000
_cell.length_b   1.000
_cell.length_c   1.000
_cell.angle_alpha   90.00
_cell.angle_beta   90.00
_cell.angle_gamma   90.00
#
_symmetry.space_group_name_H-M   'P 1'
#
loop_
_entity.id
_entity.type
_entity.pdbx_description
1 polymer ?
#
loop_
_entity_poly.entity_id
_entity_poly.type
_entity_poly.pdbx_seq_one_letter_code
_entity_poly.pdbx_strand_id
1 'polypeptide(L)'
;SFAGTKILSVAFDIVSARFNNQPELDFAEELDYLNYVLSRERYITLRNIYDEAQDRSLNVYYDNENITIGSGKGSFTAKIDDVNFDEIPWDSIYDIPSILCTGTNGKTTTVRLTSFISQNAGKVVGYCSTDWVMINGQVISEGDLSGPNGNRAVMTNPDVDVAVLEVARGGIVKRGLATPHVNGAVVLNVSEDHLGVNGIDTVYDLAAAKFVVQDAVKPGGHHIFNLDDEISHKFIAHSKSNYAFFSQKLTLEEIKPFIQSQTDYAAFIQDNVFCVYKDGAVNKIAHIDDVDLTYKGIAKHNIENVLAAICLSLELGRNFTEITAGLLAFRNSEHNRGRFNMFEIQSNTILVDYGHNVASVDNMLKFAKKIVKPTGKVTVLLGFSGDRKFMIKQIAKSVVDNKI
;
A
#
# COMPACT_ATOMS: atom_id res chain seq x y z
N SER A 1 4.73 23.14 14.18
CA SER A 1 4.43 24.56 14.52
C SER A 1 4.98 24.87 15.90
N PHE A 2 5.32 26.12 16.16
CA PHE A 2 5.79 26.57 17.48
C PHE A 2 4.69 26.39 18.54
N ALA A 3 3.44 26.67 18.18
CA ALA A 3 2.28 26.47 19.06
C ALA A 3 2.10 25.00 19.48
N GLY A 4 2.26 24.05 18.55
CA GLY A 4 2.22 22.62 18.87
C GLY A 4 3.28 22.19 19.87
N THR A 5 4.52 22.67 19.69
CA THR A 5 5.63 22.42 20.63
C THR A 5 5.33 23.03 21.99
N LYS A 6 4.76 24.23 22.04
CA LYS A 6 4.43 24.91 23.29
C LYS A 6 3.27 24.21 24.04
N ILE A 7 2.25 23.74 23.32
CA ILE A 7 1.15 22.94 23.92
C ILE A 7 1.72 21.69 24.60
N LEU A 8 2.61 20.98 23.93
CA LEU A 8 3.26 19.78 24.51
C LEU A 8 4.11 20.13 25.73
N SER A 9 4.86 21.25 25.69
CA SER A 9 5.64 21.72 26.83
C SER A 9 4.77 22.03 28.02
N VAL A 10 3.70 22.80 27.85
CA VAL A 10 2.76 23.15 28.94
C VAL A 10 2.10 21.88 29.52
N ALA A 11 1.66 20.98 28.68
CA ALA A 11 1.09 19.71 29.13
C ALA A 11 2.10 18.89 29.94
N PHE A 12 3.36 18.81 29.49
CA PHE A 12 4.44 18.14 30.22
C PHE A 12 4.73 18.80 31.57
N ASP A 13 4.79 20.14 31.61
CA ASP A 13 5.07 20.92 32.83
C ASP A 13 3.95 20.74 33.86
N ILE A 14 2.66 20.71 33.45
CA ILE A 14 1.51 20.43 34.33
C ILE A 14 1.62 19.03 34.93
N VAL A 15 1.88 18.01 34.09
CA VAL A 15 2.00 16.63 34.57
C VAL A 15 3.20 16.47 35.51
N SER A 16 4.35 17.09 35.17
CA SER A 16 5.56 17.06 35.98
C SER A 16 5.39 17.74 37.34
N ALA A 17 4.73 18.89 37.39
CA ALA A 17 4.42 19.59 38.65
C ALA A 17 3.56 18.73 39.56
N ARG A 18 2.50 18.10 39.04
CA ARG A 18 1.64 17.17 39.80
C ARG A 18 2.39 15.95 40.30
N PHE A 19 3.21 15.34 39.45
CA PHE A 19 3.99 14.16 39.79
C PHE A 19 5.03 14.44 40.89
N ASN A 20 5.63 15.62 40.87
CA ASN A 20 6.70 16.02 41.82
C ASN A 20 6.14 16.81 43.04
N ASN A 21 4.82 16.92 43.24
CA ASN A 21 4.19 17.70 44.27
C ASN A 21 4.69 19.19 44.31
N GLN A 22 4.96 19.76 43.17
CA GLN A 22 5.32 21.17 43.01
C GLN A 22 4.07 22.03 42.86
N PRO A 23 4.18 23.37 43.08
CA PRO A 23 3.07 24.27 42.80
C PRO A 23 2.53 24.10 41.39
N GLU A 24 1.19 24.04 41.28
CA GLU A 24 0.58 23.98 39.95
C GLU A 24 0.87 25.28 39.18
N LEU A 25 1.11 25.13 37.86
CA LEU A 25 1.18 26.26 36.94
C LEU A 25 -0.15 27.01 36.93
N ASP A 26 -0.10 28.32 36.81
CA ASP A 26 -1.33 29.10 36.57
C ASP A 26 -1.84 28.76 35.15
N PHE A 27 -2.81 27.87 35.11
CA PHE A 27 -3.40 27.38 33.87
C PHE A 27 -4.05 28.51 33.06
N ALA A 28 -4.56 29.55 33.69
CA ALA A 28 -5.17 30.68 33.01
C ALA A 28 -4.12 31.52 32.27
N GLU A 29 -3.00 31.80 32.92
CA GLU A 29 -1.88 32.53 32.30
C GLU A 29 -1.26 31.75 31.13
N GLU A 30 -1.03 30.45 31.29
CA GLU A 30 -0.50 29.59 30.22
C GLU A 30 -1.50 29.46 29.05
N LEU A 31 -2.80 29.40 29.35
CA LEU A 31 -3.84 29.36 28.31
C LEU A 31 -3.92 30.66 27.51
N ASP A 32 -3.80 31.81 28.16
CA ASP A 32 -3.78 33.12 27.50
C ASP A 32 -2.55 33.26 26.62
N TYR A 33 -1.40 32.80 27.10
CA TYR A 33 -0.16 32.76 26.29
C TYR A 33 -0.29 31.80 25.09
N LEU A 34 -0.86 30.62 25.29
CA LEU A 34 -1.13 29.67 24.19
C LEU A 34 -2.08 30.29 23.15
N ASN A 35 -3.15 30.95 23.60
CA ASN A 35 -4.08 31.64 22.69
C ASN A 35 -3.40 32.76 21.91
N TYR A 36 -2.49 33.52 22.54
CA TYR A 36 -1.69 34.54 21.87
C TYR A 36 -0.79 33.91 20.80
N VAL A 37 -0.07 32.83 21.13
CA VAL A 37 0.81 32.12 20.16
C VAL A 37 -0.03 31.55 19.01
N LEU A 38 -1.14 30.88 19.31
CA LEU A 38 -2.07 30.32 18.32
C LEU A 38 -2.63 31.42 17.40
N SER A 39 -2.95 32.60 17.94
CA SER A 39 -3.49 33.71 17.12
C SER A 39 -2.49 34.22 16.09
N ARG A 40 -1.18 34.11 16.39
CA ARG A 40 -0.09 34.51 15.49
C ARG A 40 0.31 33.45 14.49
N GLU A 41 0.11 32.16 14.83
CA GLU A 41 0.36 31.03 13.92
C GLU A 41 -0.90 30.63 13.12
N ARG A 42 -2.03 31.34 13.28
CA ARG A 42 -3.25 31.09 12.52
C ARG A 42 -3.06 31.55 11.08
N TYR A 43 -2.66 30.64 10.23
CA TYR A 43 -2.80 30.81 8.79
C TYR A 43 -4.27 30.64 8.41
N ILE A 44 -5.07 31.72 8.58
CA ILE A 44 -6.52 31.70 8.30
C ILE A 44 -6.77 31.27 6.86
N THR A 45 -5.97 31.76 5.93
CA THR A 45 -6.04 31.37 4.51
C THR A 45 -5.85 29.88 4.31
N LEU A 46 -4.83 29.27 4.93
CA LEU A 46 -4.60 27.82 4.82
C LEU A 46 -5.74 27.00 5.42
N ARG A 47 -6.33 27.48 6.52
CA ARG A 47 -7.49 26.82 7.12
C ARG A 47 -8.69 26.88 6.19
N ASN A 48 -9.02 28.05 5.64
CA ASN A 48 -10.11 28.19 4.69
C ASN A 48 -9.92 27.31 3.46
N ILE A 49 -8.68 27.24 2.93
CA ILE A 49 -8.31 26.36 1.83
C ILE A 49 -8.55 24.89 2.21
N TYR A 50 -8.12 24.49 3.42
CA TYR A 50 -8.31 23.12 3.88
C TYR A 50 -9.80 22.78 4.04
N ASP A 51 -10.58 23.68 4.66
CA ASP A 51 -12.01 23.48 4.88
C ASP A 51 -12.75 23.37 3.52
N GLU A 52 -12.48 24.27 2.57
CA GLU A 52 -13.07 24.21 1.21
C GLU A 52 -12.65 22.93 0.46
N ALA A 53 -11.40 22.51 0.57
CA ALA A 53 -10.92 21.28 -0.05
C ALA A 53 -11.61 20.04 0.54
N GLN A 54 -11.86 20.03 1.87
CA GLN A 54 -12.62 18.96 2.51
C GLN A 54 -14.08 18.91 2.05
N ASP A 55 -14.73 20.07 1.92
CA ASP A 55 -16.09 20.16 1.41
C ASP A 55 -16.21 19.63 -0.03
N ARG A 56 -15.15 19.79 -0.82
CA ARG A 56 -15.02 19.24 -2.18
C ARG A 56 -14.47 17.81 -2.22
N SER A 57 -14.14 17.20 -1.08
CA SER A 57 -13.52 15.87 -0.98
C SER A 57 -12.19 15.77 -1.73
N LEU A 58 -11.39 16.83 -1.72
CA LEU A 58 -10.07 16.90 -2.35
C LEU A 58 -8.97 16.60 -1.35
N ASN A 59 -7.91 15.95 -1.80
CA ASN A 59 -6.69 15.79 -1.05
C ASN A 59 -5.94 17.13 -0.93
N VAL A 60 -5.32 17.36 0.24
CA VAL A 60 -4.44 18.51 0.48
C VAL A 60 -3.10 18.03 0.98
N TYR A 61 -2.04 18.50 0.35
CA TYR A 61 -0.66 18.24 0.76
C TYR A 61 0.05 19.55 1.02
N TYR A 62 0.89 19.59 2.03
CA TYR A 62 1.74 20.75 2.30
C TYR A 62 3.11 20.31 2.80
N ASP A 63 4.11 21.06 2.46
CA ASP A 63 5.46 21.00 3.00
C ASP A 63 5.82 22.34 3.69
N ASN A 64 7.09 22.67 3.82
CA ASN A 64 7.52 23.92 4.45
C ASN A 64 7.28 25.16 3.58
N GLU A 65 7.10 25.00 2.28
CA GLU A 65 7.06 26.10 1.31
C GLU A 65 5.75 26.13 0.51
N ASN A 66 5.16 24.97 0.22
CA ASN A 66 4.09 24.82 -0.74
C ASN A 66 2.86 24.14 -0.14
N ILE A 67 1.69 24.53 -0.64
CA ILE A 67 0.42 23.80 -0.52
C ILE A 67 0.02 23.28 -1.89
N THR A 68 -0.39 22.01 -1.94
CA THR A 68 -0.94 21.36 -3.14
C THR A 68 -2.34 20.89 -2.84
N ILE A 69 -3.33 21.28 -3.64
CA ILE A 69 -4.74 20.92 -3.55
C ILE A 69 -5.06 20.01 -4.72
N GLY A 70 -5.80 18.93 -4.48
CA GLY A 70 -5.98 17.87 -5.47
C GLY A 70 -4.73 17.02 -5.61
N SER A 71 -4.63 16.20 -6.66
CA SER A 71 -3.48 15.32 -6.84
C SER A 71 -3.11 15.12 -8.31
N GLY A 72 -1.83 14.80 -8.55
CA GLY A 72 -1.31 14.51 -9.88
C GLY A 72 -1.62 15.64 -10.86
N LYS A 73 -2.04 15.27 -12.05
CA LYS A 73 -2.41 16.19 -13.14
C LYS A 73 -3.59 17.11 -12.81
N GLY A 74 -4.41 16.73 -11.82
CA GLY A 74 -5.51 17.54 -11.34
C GLY A 74 -5.15 18.51 -10.21
N SER A 75 -3.87 18.58 -9.81
CA SER A 75 -3.45 19.40 -8.68
C SER A 75 -3.19 20.86 -9.04
N PHE A 76 -3.44 21.73 -8.05
CA PHE A 76 -2.98 23.11 -8.02
C PHE A 76 -1.95 23.25 -6.89
N THR A 77 -0.80 23.83 -7.18
CA THR A 77 0.27 24.05 -6.19
C THR A 77 0.63 25.53 -6.13
N ALA A 78 0.72 26.09 -4.91
CA ALA A 78 1.13 27.44 -4.67
C ALA A 78 2.07 27.52 -3.45
N LYS A 79 2.85 28.59 -3.34
CA LYS A 79 3.61 28.88 -2.13
C LYS A 79 2.68 29.26 -0.99
N ILE A 80 2.97 28.77 0.21
CA ILE A 80 2.16 29.02 1.42
C ILE A 80 2.05 30.52 1.71
N ASP A 81 3.15 31.25 1.52
CA ASP A 81 3.20 32.69 1.84
C ASP A 81 2.49 33.56 0.79
N ASP A 82 2.31 33.05 -0.43
CA ASP A 82 1.77 33.81 -1.57
C ASP A 82 0.34 33.39 -1.96
N VAL A 83 -0.18 32.27 -1.40
CA VAL A 83 -1.48 31.72 -1.81
C VAL A 83 -2.63 32.62 -1.42
N ASN A 84 -3.47 32.97 -2.39
CA ASN A 84 -4.70 33.71 -2.21
C ASN A 84 -5.91 32.80 -2.47
N PHE A 85 -6.82 32.67 -1.50
CA PHE A 85 -7.98 31.80 -1.58
C PHE A 85 -8.87 32.09 -2.81
N ASP A 86 -9.08 33.38 -3.13
CA ASP A 86 -9.94 33.81 -4.21
C ASP A 86 -9.35 33.56 -5.61
N GLU A 87 -8.03 33.30 -5.69
CA GLU A 87 -7.32 33.01 -6.95
C GLU A 87 -7.18 31.52 -7.24
N ILE A 88 -7.62 30.65 -6.31
CA ILE A 88 -7.53 29.21 -6.49
C ILE A 88 -8.57 28.77 -7.53
N PRO A 89 -8.17 28.04 -8.59
CA PRO A 89 -9.07 27.62 -9.66
C PRO A 89 -9.86 26.36 -9.27
N TRP A 90 -10.67 26.45 -8.21
CA TRP A 90 -11.36 25.34 -7.56
C TRP A 90 -12.09 24.38 -8.54
N ASP A 91 -12.69 24.91 -9.60
CA ASP A 91 -13.49 24.10 -10.52
C ASP A 91 -12.65 23.23 -11.48
N SER A 92 -11.34 23.48 -11.56
CA SER A 92 -10.41 22.71 -12.37
C SER A 92 -9.59 21.71 -11.55
N ILE A 93 -9.67 21.77 -10.22
CA ILE A 93 -8.91 20.91 -9.32
C ILE A 93 -9.65 19.58 -9.10
N TYR A 94 -8.94 18.48 -9.20
CA TYR A 94 -9.46 17.14 -8.92
C TYR A 94 -8.37 16.19 -8.42
N ASP A 95 -8.80 15.08 -7.81
CA ASP A 95 -7.91 13.99 -7.45
C ASP A 95 -7.83 12.95 -8.56
N ILE A 96 -6.60 12.60 -8.96
CA ILE A 96 -6.38 11.49 -9.89
C ILE A 96 -6.76 10.15 -9.26
N PRO A 97 -7.10 9.13 -10.07
CA PRO A 97 -7.27 7.76 -9.57
C PRO A 97 -6.03 7.29 -8.82
N SER A 98 -6.25 6.81 -7.60
CA SER A 98 -5.16 6.39 -6.72
C SER A 98 -5.57 5.20 -5.86
N ILE A 99 -4.58 4.35 -5.50
CA ILE A 99 -4.79 3.19 -4.64
C ILE A 99 -3.68 3.04 -3.60
N LEU A 100 -4.02 2.41 -2.46
CA LEU A 100 -3.08 2.01 -1.43
C LEU A 100 -2.91 0.49 -1.40
N CYS A 101 -1.66 0.03 -1.33
CA CYS A 101 -1.31 -1.38 -1.22
C CYS A 101 -0.42 -1.62 0.00
N THR A 102 -0.92 -2.40 0.96
CA THR A 102 -0.16 -2.86 2.12
C THR A 102 -0.26 -4.38 2.29
N GLY A 103 0.50 -4.93 3.21
CA GLY A 103 0.54 -6.35 3.54
C GLY A 103 1.88 -6.71 4.19
N THR A 104 2.02 -7.93 4.66
CA THR A 104 3.33 -8.43 5.09
C THR A 104 4.20 -8.70 3.87
N ASN A 105 3.73 -9.49 2.93
CA ASN A 105 4.43 -9.87 1.70
C ASN A 105 3.64 -9.43 0.45
N GLY A 106 4.33 -9.33 -0.70
CA GLY A 106 3.72 -9.11 -2.01
C GLY A 106 3.54 -7.64 -2.41
N LYS A 107 3.64 -6.67 -1.50
CA LYS A 107 3.38 -5.24 -1.75
C LYS A 107 4.05 -4.70 -3.01
N THR A 108 5.38 -4.74 -3.06
CA THR A 108 6.16 -4.18 -4.18
C THR A 108 5.81 -4.86 -5.52
N THR A 109 5.64 -6.19 -5.51
CA THR A 109 5.24 -6.95 -6.72
C THR A 109 3.86 -6.52 -7.20
N THR A 110 2.88 -6.42 -6.31
CA THR A 110 1.51 -6.01 -6.63
C THR A 110 1.48 -4.56 -7.15
N VAL A 111 2.19 -3.64 -6.49
CA VAL A 111 2.31 -2.23 -6.90
C VAL A 111 2.92 -2.12 -8.30
N ARG A 112 4.03 -2.82 -8.56
CA ARG A 112 4.69 -2.79 -9.88
C ARG A 112 3.81 -3.38 -10.98
N LEU A 113 3.13 -4.50 -10.70
CA LEU A 113 2.21 -5.12 -11.66
C LEU A 113 1.02 -4.21 -11.97
N THR A 114 0.37 -3.64 -10.95
CA THR A 114 -0.74 -2.69 -11.12
C THR A 114 -0.31 -1.44 -11.89
N SER A 115 0.88 -0.93 -11.59
CA SER A 115 1.49 0.21 -12.29
C SER A 115 1.73 -0.12 -13.76
N PHE A 116 2.33 -1.28 -14.04
CA PHE A 116 2.59 -1.71 -15.41
C PHE A 116 1.31 -1.90 -16.23
N ILE A 117 0.26 -2.50 -15.65
CA ILE A 117 -1.05 -2.63 -16.31
C ILE A 117 -1.57 -1.26 -16.75
N SER A 118 -1.50 -0.25 -15.87
CA SER A 118 -1.95 1.11 -16.19
C SER A 118 -1.04 1.82 -17.21
N GLN A 119 0.27 1.61 -17.14
CA GLN A 119 1.23 2.12 -18.14
C GLN A 119 1.00 1.49 -19.52
N ASN A 120 0.76 0.17 -19.58
CA ASN A 120 0.46 -0.54 -20.81
C ASN A 120 -0.86 -0.06 -21.45
N ALA A 121 -1.77 0.50 -20.65
CA ALA A 121 -2.99 1.18 -21.09
C ALA A 121 -2.78 2.67 -21.43
N GLY A 122 -1.53 3.13 -21.56
CA GLY A 122 -1.17 4.47 -22.00
C GLY A 122 -1.29 5.57 -20.95
N LYS A 123 -1.31 5.23 -19.64
CA LYS A 123 -1.35 6.23 -18.56
C LYS A 123 0.05 6.60 -18.08
N VAL A 124 0.23 7.86 -17.71
CA VAL A 124 1.40 8.31 -16.96
C VAL A 124 1.20 7.89 -15.50
N VAL A 125 1.89 6.85 -15.09
CA VAL A 125 1.77 6.27 -13.75
C VAL A 125 2.87 6.76 -12.83
N GLY A 126 2.47 7.24 -11.65
CA GLY A 126 3.35 7.44 -10.52
C GLY A 126 3.19 6.30 -9.52
N TYR A 127 4.29 5.73 -9.03
CA TYR A 127 4.25 4.80 -7.92
C TYR A 127 5.44 4.92 -6.99
N CYS A 128 5.25 4.53 -5.74
CA CYS A 128 6.30 4.41 -4.75
C CYS A 128 6.38 2.99 -4.21
N SER A 129 7.57 2.60 -3.78
CA SER A 129 7.85 1.27 -3.24
C SER A 129 8.99 1.29 -2.23
N THR A 130 9.34 0.13 -1.70
CA THR A 130 10.53 -0.07 -0.85
C THR A 130 11.84 0.29 -1.58
N ASP A 131 11.86 0.32 -2.91
CA ASP A 131 13.08 0.51 -3.68
C ASP A 131 13.24 1.94 -4.26
N TRP A 132 12.12 2.59 -4.62
CA TRP A 132 12.11 3.92 -5.28
C TRP A 132 10.73 4.58 -5.36
N VAL A 133 10.74 5.87 -5.74
CA VAL A 133 9.62 6.56 -6.39
C VAL A 133 9.90 6.59 -7.89
N MET A 134 8.90 6.20 -8.67
CA MET A 134 8.97 6.15 -10.13
C MET A 134 7.79 6.90 -10.75
N ILE A 135 8.07 7.76 -11.73
CA ILE A 135 7.10 8.47 -12.54
C ILE A 135 7.35 8.15 -14.00
N ASN A 136 6.34 7.63 -14.69
CA ASN A 136 6.40 7.28 -16.11
C ASN A 136 7.64 6.47 -16.52
N GLY A 137 8.00 5.46 -15.72
CA GLY A 137 9.16 4.60 -15.97
C GLY A 137 10.52 5.20 -15.60
N GLN A 138 10.56 6.44 -15.08
CA GLN A 138 11.78 7.10 -14.61
C GLN A 138 11.86 7.08 -13.09
N VAL A 139 13.01 6.69 -12.54
CA VAL A 139 13.30 6.76 -11.10
C VAL A 139 13.55 8.21 -10.72
N ILE A 140 12.69 8.75 -9.83
CA ILE A 140 12.81 10.12 -9.33
C ILE A 140 13.60 10.15 -8.02
N SER A 141 13.45 9.11 -7.19
CA SER A 141 14.17 8.98 -5.92
C SER A 141 14.36 7.51 -5.59
N GLU A 142 15.54 7.15 -5.07
CA GLU A 142 15.89 5.79 -4.65
C GLU A 142 15.84 5.64 -3.13
N GLY A 143 15.53 4.44 -2.65
CA GLY A 143 15.48 4.07 -1.23
C GLY A 143 14.10 3.57 -0.79
N ASP A 144 13.97 3.27 0.50
CA ASP A 144 12.68 2.85 1.08
C ASP A 144 11.72 4.04 1.17
N LEU A 145 10.90 4.16 0.14
CA LEU A 145 9.89 5.20 -0.05
C LEU A 145 8.46 4.64 0.02
N SER A 146 8.30 3.47 0.65
CA SER A 146 7.01 2.82 0.91
C SER A 146 6.25 3.45 2.09
N GLY A 147 6.19 4.76 2.16
CA GLY A 147 5.57 5.51 3.25
C GLY A 147 5.13 6.92 2.84
N PRO A 148 4.75 7.77 3.81
CA PRO A 148 4.13 9.06 3.53
C PRO A 148 4.93 9.98 2.60
N ASN A 149 6.25 9.96 2.68
CA ASN A 149 7.09 10.81 1.82
C ASN A 149 7.02 10.37 0.35
N GLY A 150 7.13 9.06 0.08
CA GLY A 150 7.01 8.53 -1.27
C GLY A 150 5.59 8.70 -1.82
N ASN A 151 4.57 8.44 -0.99
CA ASN A 151 3.18 8.67 -1.38
C ASN A 151 2.95 10.14 -1.78
N ARG A 152 3.41 11.09 -0.97
CA ARG A 152 3.31 12.52 -1.27
C ARG A 152 4.02 12.87 -2.57
N ALA A 153 5.27 12.42 -2.75
CA ALA A 153 6.04 12.72 -3.96
C ALA A 153 5.34 12.26 -5.25
N VAL A 154 4.60 11.15 -5.20
CA VAL A 154 3.77 10.69 -6.32
C VAL A 154 2.53 11.57 -6.48
N MET A 155 1.79 11.83 -5.40
CA MET A 155 0.49 12.51 -5.44
C MET A 155 0.60 13.99 -5.79
N THR A 156 1.71 14.65 -5.47
CA THR A 156 1.93 16.07 -5.79
C THR A 156 2.64 16.30 -7.14
N ASN A 157 2.97 15.25 -7.88
CA ASN A 157 3.64 15.38 -9.17
C ASN A 157 2.60 15.64 -10.28
N PRO A 158 2.63 16.82 -10.96
CA PRO A 158 1.59 17.23 -11.90
C PRO A 158 1.56 16.44 -13.21
N ASP A 159 2.55 15.60 -13.49
CA ASP A 159 2.57 14.77 -14.70
C ASP A 159 1.80 13.46 -14.53
N VAL A 160 1.44 13.07 -13.30
CA VAL A 160 0.85 11.77 -12.98
C VAL A 160 -0.64 11.74 -13.30
N ASP A 161 -1.07 10.77 -14.13
CA ASP A 161 -2.49 10.48 -14.41
C ASP A 161 -3.09 9.49 -13.40
N VAL A 162 -2.26 8.58 -12.83
CA VAL A 162 -2.69 7.48 -11.96
C VAL A 162 -1.61 7.20 -10.92
N ALA A 163 -2.01 7.04 -9.65
CA ALA A 163 -1.09 6.78 -8.54
C ALA A 163 -1.26 5.39 -7.92
N VAL A 164 -0.15 4.66 -7.77
CA VAL A 164 -0.10 3.33 -7.14
C VAL A 164 0.87 3.37 -5.95
N LEU A 165 0.34 3.33 -4.73
CA LEU A 165 1.07 3.69 -3.53
C LEU A 165 1.33 2.47 -2.63
N GLU A 166 2.59 2.06 -2.49
CA GLU A 166 2.98 1.11 -1.45
C GLU A 166 2.94 1.79 -0.08
N VAL A 167 2.36 1.09 0.91
CA VAL A 167 2.28 1.57 2.29
C VAL A 167 2.84 0.52 3.23
N ALA A 168 4.01 0.79 3.79
CA ALA A 168 4.62 -0.07 4.80
C ALA A 168 4.12 0.28 6.20
N ARG A 169 4.00 -0.74 7.06
CA ARG A 169 3.59 -0.59 8.45
C ARG A 169 4.35 0.51 9.21
N GLY A 170 5.66 0.56 9.03
CA GLY A 170 6.50 1.53 9.73
C GLY A 170 6.14 2.98 9.42
N GLY A 171 5.69 3.25 8.19
CA GLY A 171 5.15 4.55 7.78
C GLY A 171 3.84 4.87 8.48
N ILE A 172 2.88 3.94 8.45
CA ILE A 172 1.55 4.09 9.08
C ILE A 172 1.69 4.42 10.56
N VAL A 173 2.43 3.60 11.31
CA VAL A 173 2.52 3.72 12.78
C VAL A 173 3.22 5.01 13.21
N LYS A 174 4.23 5.45 12.46
CA LYS A 174 5.04 6.63 12.85
C LYS A 174 4.45 7.95 12.35
N ARG A 175 3.73 7.97 11.22
CA ARG A 175 3.36 9.19 10.50
C ARG A 175 1.94 9.18 9.93
N GLY A 176 1.18 8.08 10.08
CA GLY A 176 -0.13 7.93 9.47
C GLY A 176 -0.07 7.74 7.95
N LEU A 177 -1.19 8.01 7.29
CA LEU A 177 -1.33 8.01 5.83
C LEU A 177 -1.05 9.41 5.28
N ALA A 178 -0.41 9.47 4.12
CA ALA A 178 -0.15 10.75 3.44
C ALA A 178 -1.36 11.25 2.66
N THR A 179 -2.24 10.36 2.24
CA THR A 179 -3.43 10.69 1.44
C THR A 179 -4.69 10.17 2.14
N PRO A 180 -5.64 11.07 2.47
CA PRO A 180 -6.90 10.68 3.12
C PRO A 180 -7.95 10.13 2.16
N HIS A 181 -7.82 10.34 0.85
CA HIS A 181 -8.82 9.94 -0.16
C HIS A 181 -8.18 9.17 -1.32
N VAL A 182 -8.56 7.89 -1.47
CA VAL A 182 -8.15 7.02 -2.58
C VAL A 182 -9.34 6.23 -3.14
N ASN A 183 -9.22 5.70 -4.34
CA ASN A 183 -10.26 4.90 -4.99
C ASN A 183 -10.39 3.50 -4.40
N GLY A 184 -9.27 2.92 -3.96
CA GLY A 184 -9.27 1.59 -3.37
C GLY A 184 -8.05 1.34 -2.52
N ALA A 185 -8.18 0.43 -1.55
CA ALA A 185 -7.08 0.01 -0.69
C ALA A 185 -7.11 -1.50 -0.47
N VAL A 186 -5.94 -2.13 -0.46
CA VAL A 186 -5.78 -3.56 -0.22
C VAL A 186 -4.84 -3.85 0.93
N VAL A 187 -5.22 -4.83 1.74
CA VAL A 187 -4.32 -5.55 2.65
C VAL A 187 -4.11 -6.94 2.07
N LEU A 188 -2.94 -7.22 1.51
CA LEU A 188 -2.65 -8.46 0.79
C LEU A 188 -2.68 -9.68 1.71
N ASN A 189 -1.99 -9.59 2.83
CA ASN A 189 -1.89 -10.63 3.84
C ASN A 189 -1.28 -10.08 5.13
N VAL A 190 -1.52 -10.78 6.24
CA VAL A 190 -0.92 -10.46 7.53
C VAL A 190 -0.31 -11.72 8.14
N SER A 191 0.99 -11.71 8.33
CA SER A 191 1.72 -12.76 9.04
C SER A 191 2.73 -12.13 10.00
N GLU A 192 3.28 -12.92 10.91
CA GLU A 192 4.27 -12.42 11.86
C GLU A 192 5.44 -11.73 11.16
N ASP A 193 5.59 -10.43 11.42
CA ASP A 193 6.70 -9.61 10.97
C ASP A 193 6.80 -8.37 11.86
N HIS A 194 8.00 -8.05 12.35
CA HIS A 194 8.26 -6.88 13.20
C HIS A 194 7.36 -6.77 14.46
N LEU A 195 7.04 -7.87 15.13
CA LEU A 195 6.35 -7.84 16.43
C LEU A 195 7.29 -7.33 17.54
N GLY A 196 6.72 -6.75 18.60
CA GLY A 196 7.45 -6.16 19.72
C GLY A 196 8.06 -4.78 19.42
N VAL A 197 7.65 -4.12 18.34
CA VAL A 197 8.19 -2.81 17.93
C VAL A 197 7.06 -1.79 17.75
N ASN A 198 7.22 -0.61 18.37
CA ASN A 198 6.26 0.51 18.31
C ASN A 198 4.84 0.14 18.80
N GLY A 199 4.74 -0.66 19.86
CA GLY A 199 3.46 -1.05 20.47
C GLY A 199 2.64 -2.06 19.67
N ILE A 200 3.25 -2.76 18.71
CA ILE A 200 2.62 -3.84 17.95
C ILE A 200 3.19 -5.17 18.46
N ASP A 201 2.45 -5.84 19.32
CA ASP A 201 2.93 -7.03 20.02
C ASP A 201 2.30 -8.32 19.48
N THR A 202 1.15 -8.23 18.84
CA THR A 202 0.43 -9.36 18.28
C THR A 202 0.19 -9.23 16.78
N VAL A 203 -0.12 -10.36 16.12
CA VAL A 203 -0.52 -10.37 14.69
C VAL A 203 -1.81 -9.57 14.49
N TYR A 204 -2.70 -9.52 15.50
CA TYR A 204 -3.92 -8.72 15.44
C TYR A 204 -3.60 -7.21 15.46
N ASP A 205 -2.68 -6.75 16.32
CA ASP A 205 -2.25 -5.35 16.35
C ASP A 205 -1.61 -4.96 15.01
N LEU A 206 -0.81 -5.87 14.45
CA LEU A 206 -0.22 -5.69 13.13
C LEU A 206 -1.30 -5.58 12.03
N ALA A 207 -2.33 -6.41 12.09
CA ALA A 207 -3.47 -6.35 11.18
C ALA A 207 -4.20 -5.02 11.34
N ALA A 208 -4.57 -4.63 12.57
CA ALA A 208 -5.25 -3.36 12.85
C ALA A 208 -4.47 -2.17 12.29
N ALA A 209 -3.15 -2.13 12.49
CA ALA A 209 -2.29 -1.08 11.92
C ALA A 209 -2.31 -1.06 10.39
N LYS A 210 -2.33 -2.23 9.71
CA LYS A 210 -2.38 -2.30 8.24
C LYS A 210 -3.76 -1.92 7.70
N PHE A 211 -4.83 -2.34 8.36
CA PHE A 211 -6.20 -2.07 7.92
C PHE A 211 -6.58 -0.58 8.01
N VAL A 212 -5.79 0.28 8.65
CA VAL A 212 -5.93 1.75 8.60
C VAL A 212 -5.96 2.27 7.14
N VAL A 213 -5.32 1.59 6.18
CA VAL A 213 -5.39 2.01 4.77
C VAL A 213 -6.82 2.01 4.21
N GLN A 214 -7.72 1.25 4.82
CA GLN A 214 -9.12 1.19 4.43
C GLN A 214 -9.86 2.49 4.78
N ASP A 215 -9.43 3.21 5.82
CA ASP A 215 -10.05 4.48 6.24
C ASP A 215 -9.84 5.59 5.19
N ALA A 216 -8.88 5.42 4.29
CA ALA A 216 -8.63 6.35 3.19
C ALA A 216 -9.50 6.09 1.95
N VAL A 217 -10.30 5.02 1.91
CA VAL A 217 -11.15 4.74 0.74
C VAL A 217 -12.31 5.72 0.69
N LYS A 218 -12.38 6.51 -0.38
CA LYS A 218 -13.44 7.50 -0.58
C LYS A 218 -14.80 6.85 -0.86
N PRO A 219 -15.92 7.56 -0.66
CA PRO A 219 -17.24 7.08 -1.07
C PRO A 219 -17.25 6.63 -2.53
N GLY A 220 -17.81 5.45 -2.80
CA GLY A 220 -17.81 4.83 -4.13
C GLY A 220 -16.56 4.01 -4.49
N GLY A 221 -15.50 4.11 -3.71
CA GLY A 221 -14.34 3.23 -3.83
C GLY A 221 -14.54 1.89 -3.10
N HIS A 222 -13.61 0.95 -3.29
CA HIS A 222 -13.73 -0.39 -2.71
C HIS A 222 -12.66 -0.69 -1.67
N HIS A 223 -13.09 -1.32 -0.60
CA HIS A 223 -12.24 -2.00 0.38
C HIS A 223 -11.92 -3.40 -0.14
N ILE A 224 -10.65 -3.67 -0.44
CA ILE A 224 -10.23 -4.92 -1.08
C ILE A 224 -9.69 -5.88 -0.04
N PHE A 225 -10.29 -7.08 0.05
CA PHE A 225 -9.97 -8.11 1.05
C PHE A 225 -9.48 -9.41 0.41
N ASN A 226 -8.44 -9.98 1.00
CA ASN A 226 -8.00 -11.35 0.71
C ASN A 226 -8.83 -12.34 1.53
N LEU A 227 -9.68 -13.14 0.89
CA LEU A 227 -10.47 -14.16 1.57
C LEU A 227 -9.66 -15.42 1.95
N ASP A 228 -8.43 -15.55 1.45
CA ASP A 228 -7.53 -16.64 1.85
C ASP A 228 -6.75 -16.33 3.13
N ASP A 229 -6.79 -15.09 3.61
CA ASP A 229 -6.14 -14.60 4.83
C ASP A 229 -7.17 -14.52 5.96
N GLU A 230 -7.14 -15.47 6.89
CA GLU A 230 -8.14 -15.61 7.97
C GLU A 230 -8.28 -14.34 8.84
N ILE A 231 -7.18 -13.59 9.03
CA ILE A 231 -7.24 -12.39 9.85
C ILE A 231 -8.00 -11.25 9.15
N SER A 232 -7.96 -11.21 7.83
CA SER A 232 -8.70 -10.24 7.01
C SER A 232 -10.21 -10.31 7.24
N HIS A 233 -10.75 -11.50 7.48
CA HIS A 233 -12.18 -11.70 7.75
C HIS A 233 -12.68 -10.92 8.97
N LYS A 234 -11.81 -10.66 9.97
CA LYS A 234 -12.18 -9.90 11.18
C LYS A 234 -12.39 -8.41 10.91
N PHE A 235 -11.92 -7.92 9.77
CA PHE A 235 -12.00 -6.52 9.38
C PHE A 235 -13.10 -6.22 8.35
N ILE A 236 -13.68 -7.22 7.69
CA ILE A 236 -14.75 -7.04 6.69
C ILE A 236 -15.96 -6.32 7.27
N ALA A 237 -16.42 -6.71 8.47
CA ALA A 237 -17.64 -6.20 9.08
C ALA A 237 -17.60 -4.74 9.55
N HIS A 238 -16.44 -4.08 9.50
CA HIS A 238 -16.23 -2.74 10.05
C HIS A 238 -16.30 -1.64 8.98
N SER A 239 -16.40 -2.00 7.72
CA SER A 239 -16.45 -1.05 6.61
C SER A 239 -17.89 -0.67 6.27
N LYS A 240 -18.11 0.60 5.89
CA LYS A 240 -19.40 1.13 5.41
C LYS A 240 -19.41 1.36 3.89
N SER A 241 -18.38 0.91 3.19
CA SER A 241 -18.16 1.15 1.76
C SER A 241 -18.40 -0.11 0.93
N ASN A 242 -18.21 -0.02 -0.37
CA ASN A 242 -18.26 -1.17 -1.27
C ASN A 242 -17.09 -2.12 -1.02
N TYR A 243 -17.29 -3.38 -1.32
CA TYR A 243 -16.29 -4.43 -1.12
C TYR A 243 -15.80 -5.00 -2.45
N ALA A 244 -14.50 -5.26 -2.49
CA ALA A 244 -13.91 -6.14 -3.49
C ALA A 244 -13.17 -7.29 -2.77
N PHE A 245 -13.25 -8.47 -3.33
CA PHE A 245 -12.64 -9.64 -2.74
C PHE A 245 -11.69 -10.31 -3.72
N PHE A 246 -10.69 -11.01 -3.18
CA PHE A 246 -9.95 -11.95 -4.01
C PHE A 246 -9.63 -13.24 -3.23
N SER A 247 -9.56 -14.34 -3.96
CA SER A 247 -9.15 -15.63 -3.44
C SER A 247 -8.56 -16.51 -4.53
N GLN A 248 -7.49 -17.21 -4.22
CA GLN A 248 -6.97 -18.29 -5.08
C GLN A 248 -7.51 -19.67 -4.72
N LYS A 249 -8.19 -19.80 -3.56
CA LYS A 249 -8.64 -21.10 -3.01
C LYS A 249 -10.14 -21.30 -3.13
N LEU A 250 -10.92 -20.24 -2.90
CA LEU A 250 -12.37 -20.31 -2.86
C LEU A 250 -12.98 -20.32 -4.27
N THR A 251 -14.02 -21.11 -4.44
CA THR A 251 -14.88 -21.08 -5.61
C THR A 251 -15.79 -19.85 -5.60
N LEU A 252 -16.38 -19.51 -6.75
CA LEU A 252 -17.34 -18.41 -6.83
C LEU A 252 -18.53 -18.60 -5.86
N GLU A 253 -19.02 -19.82 -5.70
CA GLU A 253 -20.16 -20.11 -4.80
C GLU A 253 -19.79 -19.86 -3.33
N GLU A 254 -18.53 -20.09 -2.94
CA GLU A 254 -18.03 -19.80 -1.59
C GLU A 254 -17.75 -18.30 -1.39
N ILE A 255 -17.47 -17.54 -2.46
CA ILE A 255 -17.23 -16.10 -2.41
C ILE A 255 -18.55 -15.31 -2.40
N LYS A 256 -19.57 -15.74 -3.14
CA LYS A 256 -20.86 -15.03 -3.27
C LYS A 256 -21.49 -14.56 -1.94
N PRO A 257 -21.43 -15.31 -0.82
CA PRO A 257 -21.96 -14.84 0.45
C PRO A 257 -21.32 -13.55 1.00
N PHE A 258 -20.12 -13.20 0.56
CA PHE A 258 -19.43 -11.96 0.94
C PHE A 258 -19.88 -10.75 0.10
N ILE A 259 -20.44 -10.96 -1.08
CA ILE A 259 -20.93 -9.93 -2.00
C ILE A 259 -22.29 -9.43 -1.50
N GLN A 260 -22.34 -8.21 -0.97
CA GLN A 260 -23.51 -7.66 -0.31
C GLN A 260 -24.24 -6.59 -1.14
N SER A 261 -23.57 -6.02 -2.13
CA SER A 261 -24.13 -4.98 -3.00
C SER A 261 -23.90 -5.29 -4.47
N GLN A 262 -24.61 -4.56 -5.35
CA GLN A 262 -24.42 -4.70 -6.82
C GLN A 262 -23.07 -4.14 -7.28
N THR A 263 -22.47 -3.24 -6.51
CA THR A 263 -21.16 -2.67 -6.83
C THR A 263 -20.01 -3.58 -6.42
N ASP A 264 -20.24 -4.51 -5.46
CA ASP A 264 -19.21 -5.43 -5.01
C ASP A 264 -18.81 -6.41 -6.11
N TYR A 265 -17.54 -6.80 -6.10
CA TYR A 265 -17.00 -7.74 -7.07
C TYR A 265 -15.93 -8.65 -6.45
N ALA A 266 -15.55 -9.70 -7.17
CA ALA A 266 -14.52 -10.60 -6.71
C ALA A 266 -13.63 -11.12 -7.83
N ALA A 267 -12.31 -11.16 -7.60
CA ALA A 267 -11.33 -11.82 -8.44
C ALA A 267 -11.00 -13.21 -7.87
N PHE A 268 -11.03 -14.22 -8.70
CA PHE A 268 -10.84 -15.62 -8.27
C PHE A 268 -10.28 -16.48 -9.40
N ILE A 269 -10.02 -17.76 -9.08
CA ILE A 269 -9.54 -18.74 -10.05
C ILE A 269 -10.64 -19.72 -10.40
N GLN A 270 -10.87 -19.90 -11.69
CA GLN A 270 -11.74 -20.96 -12.22
C GLN A 270 -11.09 -21.62 -13.46
N ASP A 271 -10.99 -22.94 -13.47
CA ASP A 271 -10.42 -23.70 -14.59
C ASP A 271 -9.02 -23.22 -15.03
N ASN A 272 -8.13 -22.94 -14.08
CA ASN A 272 -6.80 -22.38 -14.31
C ASN A 272 -6.79 -20.98 -14.98
N VAL A 273 -7.90 -20.23 -14.86
CA VAL A 273 -8.09 -18.89 -15.41
C VAL A 273 -8.32 -17.89 -14.28
N PHE A 274 -7.67 -16.73 -14.33
CA PHE A 274 -8.05 -15.57 -13.55
C PHE A 274 -9.40 -15.05 -14.03
N CYS A 275 -10.35 -14.97 -13.12
CA CYS A 275 -11.71 -14.54 -13.40
C CYS A 275 -12.12 -13.39 -12.49
N VAL A 276 -13.03 -12.52 -12.95
CA VAL A 276 -13.69 -11.50 -12.13
C VAL A 276 -15.20 -11.70 -12.23
N TYR A 277 -15.85 -11.88 -11.08
CA TYR A 277 -17.30 -11.79 -10.98
C TYR A 277 -17.67 -10.35 -10.66
N LYS A 278 -18.39 -9.71 -11.57
CA LYS A 278 -18.85 -8.32 -11.46
C LYS A 278 -20.13 -8.15 -12.26
N ASP A 279 -21.05 -7.33 -11.76
CA ASP A 279 -22.34 -7.02 -12.42
C ASP A 279 -23.15 -8.30 -12.78
N GLY A 280 -23.08 -9.34 -11.90
CA GLY A 280 -23.78 -10.61 -12.10
C GLY A 280 -23.13 -11.57 -13.12
N ALA A 281 -22.00 -11.21 -13.72
CA ALA A 281 -21.33 -12.01 -14.75
C ALA A 281 -19.89 -12.39 -14.37
N VAL A 282 -19.44 -13.55 -14.85
CA VAL A 282 -18.04 -13.99 -14.75
C VAL A 282 -17.28 -13.57 -15.99
N ASN A 283 -16.25 -12.76 -15.80
CA ASN A 283 -15.38 -12.27 -16.87
C ASN A 283 -14.03 -13.00 -16.76
N LYS A 284 -13.62 -13.69 -17.82
CA LYS A 284 -12.32 -14.34 -17.92
C LYS A 284 -11.24 -13.31 -18.27
N ILE A 285 -10.13 -13.32 -17.55
CA ILE A 285 -9.05 -12.35 -17.73
C ILE A 285 -7.86 -12.98 -18.47
N ALA A 286 -7.20 -13.98 -17.87
CA ALA A 286 -6.03 -14.63 -18.46
C ALA A 286 -5.86 -16.04 -17.88
N HIS A 287 -5.26 -16.97 -18.65
CA HIS A 287 -4.81 -18.24 -18.10
C HIS A 287 -3.62 -18.00 -17.13
N ILE A 288 -3.58 -18.73 -16.03
CA ILE A 288 -2.51 -18.64 -15.05
C ILE A 288 -1.16 -18.93 -15.71
N ASP A 289 -1.10 -19.89 -16.61
CA ASP A 289 0.12 -20.33 -17.28
C ASP A 289 0.71 -19.27 -18.24
N ASP A 290 -0.13 -18.35 -18.73
CA ASP A 290 0.26 -17.28 -19.66
C ASP A 290 0.79 -16.04 -18.95
N VAL A 291 0.58 -15.92 -17.63
CA VAL A 291 1.08 -14.81 -16.82
C VAL A 291 2.47 -15.14 -16.29
N ASP A 292 3.49 -14.49 -16.82
CA ASP A 292 4.92 -14.77 -16.55
C ASP A 292 5.25 -14.79 -15.05
N LEU A 293 4.66 -13.89 -14.27
CA LEU A 293 4.85 -13.78 -12.83
C LEU A 293 4.48 -15.05 -12.05
N THR A 294 3.57 -15.89 -12.57
CA THR A 294 3.11 -17.12 -11.91
C THR A 294 4.03 -18.30 -12.07
N TYR A 295 4.98 -18.23 -13.02
CA TYR A 295 5.81 -19.37 -13.40
C TYR A 295 4.97 -20.62 -13.69
N LYS A 296 3.99 -20.48 -14.60
CA LYS A 296 3.02 -21.54 -14.96
C LYS A 296 2.26 -22.08 -13.75
N GLY A 297 1.86 -21.19 -12.84
CA GLY A 297 1.09 -21.53 -11.67
C GLY A 297 1.89 -22.17 -10.52
N ILE A 298 3.22 -22.29 -10.63
CA ILE A 298 4.05 -22.84 -9.55
C ILE A 298 4.22 -21.84 -8.40
N ALA A 299 4.37 -20.55 -8.71
CA ALA A 299 4.55 -19.47 -7.74
C ALA A 299 3.19 -19.04 -7.15
N LYS A 300 2.67 -19.80 -6.19
CA LYS A 300 1.32 -19.59 -5.63
C LYS A 300 1.11 -18.20 -4.99
N HIS A 301 2.13 -17.67 -4.32
CA HIS A 301 2.08 -16.31 -3.75
C HIS A 301 1.93 -15.22 -4.82
N ASN A 302 2.44 -15.45 -6.03
CA ASN A 302 2.28 -14.51 -7.13
C ASN A 302 0.89 -14.59 -7.76
N ILE A 303 0.19 -15.72 -7.66
CA ILE A 303 -1.23 -15.81 -8.03
C ILE A 303 -2.05 -14.86 -7.17
N GLU A 304 -1.82 -14.81 -5.85
CA GLU A 304 -2.46 -13.83 -4.96
C GLU A 304 -2.14 -12.38 -5.36
N ASN A 305 -0.86 -12.09 -5.66
CA ASN A 305 -0.45 -10.76 -6.09
C ASN A 305 -1.14 -10.34 -7.40
N VAL A 306 -1.33 -11.27 -8.35
CA VAL A 306 -2.07 -11.02 -9.61
C VAL A 306 -3.54 -10.74 -9.33
N LEU A 307 -4.22 -11.53 -8.50
CA LEU A 307 -5.62 -11.32 -8.14
C LEU A 307 -5.82 -9.94 -7.48
N ALA A 308 -4.95 -9.57 -6.54
CA ALA A 308 -4.98 -8.26 -5.92
C ALA A 308 -4.72 -7.12 -6.95
N ALA A 309 -3.77 -7.31 -7.88
CA ALA A 309 -3.49 -6.32 -8.92
C ALA A 309 -4.65 -6.15 -9.91
N ILE A 310 -5.40 -7.22 -10.20
CA ILE A 310 -6.64 -7.14 -10.98
C ILE A 310 -7.66 -6.25 -10.27
N CYS A 311 -7.92 -6.47 -8.97
CA CYS A 311 -8.82 -5.64 -8.19
C CYS A 311 -8.37 -4.18 -8.17
N LEU A 312 -7.11 -3.91 -7.85
CA LEU A 312 -6.55 -2.56 -7.81
C LEU A 312 -6.62 -1.86 -9.18
N SER A 313 -6.41 -2.60 -10.27
CA SER A 313 -6.52 -2.04 -11.63
C SER A 313 -7.94 -1.62 -11.98
N LEU A 314 -8.95 -2.36 -11.51
CA LEU A 314 -10.35 -1.96 -11.66
C LEU A 314 -10.65 -0.66 -10.92
N GLU A 315 -10.12 -0.47 -9.69
CA GLU A 315 -10.24 0.79 -8.94
C GLU A 315 -9.57 1.98 -9.63
N LEU A 316 -8.53 1.72 -10.41
CA LEU A 316 -7.88 2.73 -11.24
C LEU A 316 -8.61 2.97 -12.58
N GLY A 317 -9.81 2.39 -12.77
CA GLY A 317 -10.60 2.54 -13.96
C GLY A 317 -10.09 1.77 -15.19
N ARG A 318 -9.31 0.70 -14.98
CA ARG A 318 -8.90 -0.17 -16.11
C ARG A 318 -10.02 -1.15 -16.44
N ASN A 319 -10.27 -1.34 -17.72
CA ASN A 319 -11.21 -2.36 -18.18
C ASN A 319 -10.54 -3.74 -18.29
N PHE A 320 -11.34 -4.79 -18.45
CA PHE A 320 -10.83 -6.16 -18.50
C PHE A 320 -9.84 -6.40 -19.65
N THR A 321 -10.04 -5.76 -20.80
CA THR A 321 -9.12 -5.89 -21.94
C THR A 321 -7.75 -5.26 -21.64
N GLU A 322 -7.71 -4.09 -21.02
CA GLU A 322 -6.49 -3.43 -20.59
C GLU A 322 -5.74 -4.24 -19.52
N ILE A 323 -6.49 -4.81 -18.55
CA ILE A 323 -5.94 -5.68 -17.52
C ILE A 323 -5.32 -6.93 -18.14
N THR A 324 -6.03 -7.61 -19.02
CA THR A 324 -5.54 -8.79 -19.74
C THR A 324 -4.26 -8.47 -20.51
N ALA A 325 -4.28 -7.40 -21.31
CA ALA A 325 -3.12 -7.00 -22.11
C ALA A 325 -1.89 -6.71 -21.24
N GLY A 326 -2.07 -6.00 -20.11
CA GLY A 326 -1.01 -5.68 -19.18
C GLY A 326 -0.44 -6.93 -18.48
N LEU A 327 -1.31 -7.86 -18.03
CA LEU A 327 -0.88 -9.11 -17.41
C LEU A 327 -0.04 -9.97 -18.37
N LEU A 328 -0.47 -10.09 -19.62
CA LEU A 328 0.23 -10.89 -20.64
C LEU A 328 1.53 -10.24 -21.11
N ALA A 329 1.63 -8.92 -21.06
CA ALA A 329 2.84 -8.17 -21.44
C ALA A 329 3.86 -8.08 -20.30
N PHE A 330 3.47 -8.24 -19.04
CA PHE A 330 4.38 -8.13 -17.90
C PHE A 330 5.45 -9.24 -17.92
N ARG A 331 6.71 -8.84 -17.73
CA ARG A 331 7.86 -9.78 -17.61
C ARG A 331 8.51 -9.59 -16.24
N ASN A 332 8.48 -10.64 -15.41
CA ASN A 332 8.98 -10.58 -14.04
C ASN A 332 10.45 -10.18 -13.96
N SER A 333 11.28 -10.69 -14.87
CA SER A 333 12.71 -10.37 -14.92
C SER A 333 13.03 -8.91 -15.25
N GLU A 334 12.16 -8.23 -15.99
CA GLU A 334 12.34 -6.85 -16.46
C GLU A 334 11.66 -5.84 -15.55
N HIS A 335 10.40 -6.10 -15.22
CA HIS A 335 9.51 -5.14 -14.55
C HIS A 335 9.47 -5.30 -13.03
N ASN A 336 10.02 -6.41 -12.49
CA ASN A 336 9.95 -6.74 -11.07
C ASN A 336 11.31 -7.14 -10.48
N ARG A 337 12.35 -6.41 -10.80
CA ARG A 337 13.72 -6.70 -10.36
C ARG A 337 13.85 -6.88 -8.86
N GLY A 338 14.57 -7.94 -8.44
CA GLY A 338 14.79 -8.26 -7.03
C GLY A 338 13.62 -8.94 -6.34
N ARG A 339 12.55 -9.29 -7.06
CA ARG A 339 11.37 -9.97 -6.53
C ARG A 339 11.12 -11.25 -7.33
N PHE A 340 11.51 -12.37 -6.75
CA PHE A 340 11.30 -13.71 -7.30
C PHE A 340 11.80 -13.88 -8.75
N ASN A 341 12.98 -13.35 -9.06
CA ASN A 341 13.56 -13.44 -10.41
C ASN A 341 14.32 -14.74 -10.58
N MET A 342 14.14 -15.38 -11.72
CA MET A 342 14.82 -16.63 -12.10
C MET A 342 15.75 -16.39 -13.27
N PHE A 343 16.97 -16.87 -13.15
CA PHE A 343 18.03 -16.76 -14.17
C PHE A 343 18.63 -18.13 -14.42
N GLU A 344 18.94 -18.40 -15.68
CA GLU A 344 19.71 -19.58 -16.09
C GLU A 344 21.16 -19.16 -16.37
N ILE A 345 22.09 -19.71 -15.60
CA ILE A 345 23.52 -19.46 -15.79
C ILE A 345 24.22 -20.81 -15.98
N GLN A 346 24.74 -21.08 -17.20
CA GLN A 346 25.24 -22.38 -17.57
C GLN A 346 24.16 -23.47 -17.39
N SER A 347 24.38 -24.43 -16.49
CA SER A 347 23.42 -25.50 -16.20
C SER A 347 22.67 -25.29 -14.86
N ASN A 348 22.81 -24.13 -14.24
CA ASN A 348 22.22 -23.83 -12.93
C ASN A 348 21.11 -22.81 -13.07
N THR A 349 20.01 -23.06 -12.35
CA THR A 349 18.93 -22.08 -12.13
C THR A 349 19.23 -21.28 -10.88
N ILE A 350 19.25 -19.95 -10.98
CA ILE A 350 19.44 -19.04 -9.86
C ILE A 350 18.12 -18.31 -9.62
N LEU A 351 17.61 -18.40 -8.39
CA LEU A 351 16.42 -17.69 -7.94
C LEU A 351 16.84 -16.57 -6.97
N VAL A 352 16.45 -15.33 -7.29
CA VAL A 352 16.76 -14.12 -6.50
C VAL A 352 15.49 -13.50 -6.00
N ASP A 353 15.40 -13.28 -4.68
CA ASP A 353 14.27 -12.61 -4.05
C ASP A 353 14.70 -11.78 -2.83
N TYR A 354 13.92 -10.77 -2.49
CA TYR A 354 14.12 -9.93 -1.32
C TYR A 354 13.65 -10.61 -0.01
N GLY A 355 13.13 -11.82 -0.08
CA GLY A 355 12.53 -12.57 1.03
C GLY A 355 13.35 -12.49 2.33
N HIS A 356 12.73 -12.01 3.39
CA HIS A 356 13.40 -11.68 4.67
C HIS A 356 12.62 -12.14 5.91
N ASN A 357 11.49 -12.80 5.72
CA ASN A 357 10.70 -13.42 6.79
C ASN A 357 10.43 -14.90 6.50
N VAL A 358 9.93 -15.62 7.49
CA VAL A 358 9.74 -17.08 7.39
C VAL A 358 8.84 -17.46 6.23
N ALA A 359 7.72 -16.76 6.03
CA ALA A 359 6.75 -17.08 4.98
C ALA A 359 7.32 -16.87 3.57
N SER A 360 8.09 -15.79 3.35
CA SER A 360 8.70 -15.53 2.06
C SER A 360 9.80 -16.55 1.73
N VAL A 361 10.65 -16.89 2.70
CA VAL A 361 11.68 -17.91 2.51
C VAL A 361 11.05 -19.28 2.25
N ASP A 362 10.04 -19.68 3.01
CA ASP A 362 9.34 -20.96 2.83
C ASP A 362 8.70 -21.08 1.43
N ASN A 363 8.11 -20.01 0.91
CA ASN A 363 7.58 -19.97 -0.45
C ASN A 363 8.67 -20.18 -1.51
N MET A 364 9.85 -19.55 -1.33
CA MET A 364 10.99 -19.76 -2.22
C MET A 364 11.50 -21.19 -2.17
N LEU A 365 11.64 -21.77 -1.00
CA LEU A 365 12.09 -23.14 -0.82
C LEU A 365 11.13 -24.16 -1.46
N LYS A 366 9.84 -23.98 -1.23
CA LYS A 366 8.79 -24.83 -1.86
C LYS A 366 8.79 -24.71 -3.37
N PHE A 367 9.01 -23.52 -3.92
CA PHE A 367 9.16 -23.32 -5.36
C PHE A 367 10.42 -24.02 -5.89
N ALA A 368 11.57 -23.77 -5.27
CA ALA A 368 12.85 -24.38 -5.68
C ALA A 368 12.77 -25.92 -5.73
N LYS A 369 12.09 -26.53 -4.73
CA LYS A 369 11.85 -27.98 -4.72
C LYS A 369 10.98 -28.47 -5.87
N LYS A 370 10.05 -27.68 -6.36
CA LYS A 370 9.19 -28.06 -7.49
C LYS A 370 9.89 -28.00 -8.83
N ILE A 371 10.89 -27.10 -8.96
CA ILE A 371 11.60 -26.90 -10.23
C ILE A 371 12.94 -27.66 -10.32
N VAL A 372 13.52 -28.07 -9.17
CA VAL A 372 14.77 -28.82 -9.15
C VAL A 372 14.62 -30.17 -9.83
N LYS A 373 15.58 -30.53 -10.70
CA LYS A 373 15.61 -31.84 -11.35
C LYS A 373 15.83 -32.95 -10.33
N PRO A 374 15.40 -34.20 -10.61
CA PRO A 374 15.54 -35.32 -9.66
C PRO A 374 16.98 -35.56 -9.15
N THR A 375 17.98 -35.28 -9.98
CA THR A 375 19.42 -35.38 -9.65
C THR A 375 20.03 -34.06 -9.21
N GLY A 376 19.22 -32.98 -9.15
CA GLY A 376 19.65 -31.64 -8.79
C GLY A 376 19.79 -31.47 -7.29
N LYS A 377 20.54 -30.42 -6.92
CA LYS A 377 20.71 -29.98 -5.54
C LYS A 377 20.24 -28.55 -5.41
N VAL A 378 19.53 -28.23 -4.33
CA VAL A 378 19.18 -26.86 -3.95
C VAL A 378 20.24 -26.36 -2.96
N THR A 379 20.76 -25.15 -3.22
CA THR A 379 21.65 -24.44 -2.30
C THR A 379 21.04 -23.09 -2.01
N VAL A 380 20.99 -22.71 -0.76
CA VAL A 380 20.35 -21.46 -0.30
C VAL A 380 21.39 -20.53 0.31
N LEU A 381 21.41 -19.28 -0.15
CA LEU A 381 22.14 -18.18 0.47
C LEU A 381 21.12 -17.23 1.12
N LEU A 382 21.22 -17.04 2.43
CA LEU A 382 20.32 -16.21 3.20
C LEU A 382 21.04 -14.96 3.72
N GLY A 383 20.48 -13.78 3.43
CA GLY A 383 20.88 -12.50 4.01
C GLY A 383 19.86 -12.08 5.08
N PHE A 384 20.34 -11.45 6.15
CA PHE A 384 19.47 -10.93 7.22
C PHE A 384 19.81 -9.48 7.50
N SER A 385 18.78 -8.63 7.63
CA SER A 385 18.95 -7.30 8.21
C SER A 385 19.10 -7.40 9.74
N GLY A 386 19.81 -6.45 10.36
CA GLY A 386 20.20 -6.51 11.76
C GLY A 386 19.04 -6.56 12.76
N ASP A 387 17.88 -6.04 12.40
CA ASP A 387 16.67 -6.01 13.22
C ASP A 387 15.87 -7.33 13.20
N ARG A 388 16.22 -8.30 12.35
CA ARG A 388 15.53 -9.59 12.19
C ARG A 388 16.30 -10.80 12.71
N LYS A 389 17.32 -10.60 13.53
CA LYS A 389 18.13 -11.69 14.10
C LYS A 389 17.32 -12.76 14.82
N PHE A 390 16.18 -12.39 15.43
CA PHE A 390 15.30 -13.32 16.12
C PHE A 390 14.63 -14.35 15.18
N MET A 391 14.46 -14.03 13.89
CA MET A 391 13.87 -14.92 12.89
C MET A 391 14.86 -15.98 12.36
N ILE A 392 16.16 -15.83 12.60
CA ILE A 392 17.19 -16.72 12.02
C ILE A 392 16.90 -18.19 12.34
N LYS A 393 16.53 -18.48 13.60
CA LYS A 393 16.23 -19.86 14.03
C LYS A 393 15.01 -20.44 13.30
N GLN A 394 13.96 -19.63 13.13
CA GLN A 394 12.73 -20.04 12.45
C GLN A 394 12.97 -20.26 10.95
N ILE A 395 13.74 -19.38 10.32
CA ILE A 395 14.13 -19.52 8.91
C ILE A 395 15.02 -20.74 8.70
N ALA A 396 16.02 -20.96 9.57
CA ALA A 396 16.86 -22.15 9.53
C ALA A 396 16.02 -23.44 9.69
N LYS A 397 15.03 -23.42 10.58
CA LYS A 397 14.08 -24.53 10.71
C LYS A 397 13.30 -24.75 9.40
N SER A 398 12.80 -23.70 8.76
CA SER A 398 12.10 -23.82 7.47
C SER A 398 12.99 -24.46 6.40
N VAL A 399 14.30 -24.14 6.35
CA VAL A 399 15.25 -24.79 5.42
C VAL A 399 15.33 -26.29 5.70
N VAL A 400 15.49 -26.69 6.97
CA VAL A 400 15.57 -28.11 7.39
C VAL A 400 14.26 -28.84 7.10
N ASP A 401 13.11 -28.24 7.45
CA ASP A 401 11.79 -28.82 7.23
C ASP A 401 11.52 -29.05 5.73
N ASN A 402 12.04 -28.17 4.87
CA ASN A 402 12.02 -28.32 3.43
C ASN A 402 13.07 -29.32 2.91
N LYS A 403 13.89 -29.94 3.76
CA LYS A 403 14.94 -30.92 3.38
C LYS A 403 15.94 -30.36 2.34
N ILE A 404 16.39 -29.14 2.57
CA ILE A 404 17.40 -28.44 1.77
C ILE A 404 18.70 -28.31 2.59
#